data_63d1f76936dd05955dfa2e749513a8e1
#
_entry.id   63d1f76936dd05955dfa2e749513a8e1
#
_cell.length_a   1.000
_cell.length_b   1.000
_cell.length_c   1.000
_cell.angle_alpha   90.00
_cell.angle_beta   90.00
_cell.angle_gamma   90.00
#
_symmetry.space_group_name_H-M   'P 1'
#
loop_
_entity.id
_entity.type
_entity.pdbx_description
1 polymer ?
#
loop_
_entity_poly.entity_id
_entity_poly.type
_entity_poly.pdbx_seq_one_letter_code
_entity_poly.pdbx_strand_id
1 'polypeptide(L)'
;MTRTERILVCCGTGCIANGAYEVASALEEQIAAQGANAQVELKVCRTGCSGECEQGPLVRLMPRDTMYYKVKPADAPAVIASLEGDAVAKLLYRDKQGVRHEHQADNPFYGLQHKVVLKDVGIIDPLSLEEYKAAGGYEGLARALTMTPGEIIDEVDDPCGDPEI
;
A
#
# COMPACT_ATOMS: atom_id res chain seq x y z
N MET A 1 -16.54 -14.64 11.39
CA MET A 1 -16.12 -13.67 10.37
C MET A 1 -14.65 -13.95 10.09
N THR A 2 -14.31 -14.27 8.85
CA THR A 2 -12.92 -14.48 8.43
C THR A 2 -12.20 -13.12 8.45
N ARG A 3 -11.05 -13.03 9.11
CA ARG A 3 -10.20 -11.84 9.12
C ARG A 3 -9.36 -11.86 7.85
N THR A 4 -9.40 -10.81 7.06
CA THR A 4 -8.54 -10.65 5.89
C THR A 4 -7.29 -9.87 6.29
N GLU A 5 -6.13 -10.47 6.10
CA GLU A 5 -4.83 -9.80 6.21
C GLU A 5 -4.25 -9.61 4.81
N ARG A 6 -3.72 -8.44 4.55
CA ARG A 6 -3.14 -8.11 3.25
C ARG A 6 -1.67 -7.79 3.38
N ILE A 7 -0.90 -8.34 2.46
CA ILE A 7 0.53 -8.06 2.31
C ILE A 7 0.68 -7.24 1.04
N LEU A 8 0.90 -5.95 1.19
CA LEU A 8 1.00 -5.00 0.09
C LEU A 8 2.46 -4.89 -0.34
N VAL A 9 2.77 -5.26 -1.57
CA VAL A 9 4.12 -5.17 -2.14
C VAL A 9 4.17 -4.00 -3.12
N CYS A 10 5.06 -3.05 -2.89
CA CYS A 10 5.27 -1.94 -3.80
C CYS A 10 5.85 -2.44 -5.13
N CYS A 11 5.11 -2.23 -6.22
CA CYS A 11 5.48 -2.60 -7.57
C CYS A 11 5.73 -1.38 -8.46
N GLY A 12 6.18 -0.27 -7.90
CA GLY A 12 6.74 0.84 -8.66
C GLY A 12 8.04 0.42 -9.36
N THR A 13 8.40 1.09 -10.46
CA THR A 13 9.54 0.73 -11.33
C THR A 13 10.85 0.49 -10.57
N GLY A 14 11.17 1.32 -9.57
CA GLY A 14 12.39 1.14 -8.76
C GLY A 14 12.34 -0.10 -7.87
N CYS A 15 11.18 -0.42 -7.28
CA CYS A 15 11.01 -1.63 -6.49
C CYS A 15 11.06 -2.90 -7.36
N ILE A 16 10.45 -2.86 -8.57
CA ILE A 16 10.53 -3.96 -9.53
C ILE A 16 11.99 -4.22 -9.93
N ALA A 17 12.74 -3.17 -10.26
CA ALA A 17 14.16 -3.30 -10.60
C ALA A 17 15.02 -3.88 -9.45
N ASN A 18 14.55 -3.75 -8.21
CA ASN A 18 15.17 -4.31 -7.01
C ASN A 18 14.58 -5.67 -6.57
N GLY A 19 13.76 -6.32 -7.41
CA GLY A 19 13.26 -7.67 -7.16
C GLY A 19 11.92 -7.75 -6.42
N ALA A 20 11.04 -6.74 -6.55
CA ALA A 20 9.74 -6.75 -5.88
C ALA A 20 8.82 -7.88 -6.33
N TYR A 21 8.91 -8.30 -7.59
CA TYR A 21 8.11 -9.45 -8.08
C TYR A 21 8.59 -10.76 -7.47
N GLU A 22 9.88 -10.95 -7.32
CA GLU A 22 10.49 -12.11 -6.66
C GLU A 22 10.11 -12.16 -5.18
N VAL A 23 10.05 -10.99 -4.50
CA VAL A 23 9.55 -10.88 -3.13
C VAL A 23 8.07 -11.26 -3.06
N ALA A 24 7.23 -10.75 -3.96
CA ALA A 24 5.80 -11.10 -3.98
C ALA A 24 5.59 -12.60 -4.20
N SER A 25 6.30 -13.20 -5.17
CA SER A 25 6.22 -14.64 -5.43
C SER A 25 6.66 -15.47 -4.24
N ALA A 26 7.76 -15.11 -3.56
CA ALA A 26 8.23 -15.81 -2.37
C ALA A 26 7.22 -15.73 -1.20
N LEU A 27 6.52 -14.60 -1.05
CA LEU A 27 5.44 -14.45 -0.06
C LEU A 27 4.24 -15.33 -0.42
N GLU A 28 3.83 -15.36 -1.69
CA GLU A 28 2.74 -16.22 -2.19
C GLU A 28 3.07 -17.71 -1.97
N GLU A 29 4.30 -18.15 -2.29
CA GLU A 29 4.78 -19.51 -2.06
C GLU A 29 4.78 -19.87 -0.57
N GLN A 30 5.23 -18.95 0.30
CA GLN A 30 5.27 -19.17 1.73
C GLN A 30 3.86 -19.31 2.33
N ILE A 31 2.90 -18.51 1.86
CA ILE A 31 1.48 -18.61 2.25
C ILE A 31 0.92 -19.97 1.83
N ALA A 32 1.18 -20.38 0.59
CA ALA A 32 0.73 -21.67 0.07
C ALA A 32 1.31 -22.86 0.86
N ALA A 33 2.57 -22.77 1.29
CA ALA A 33 3.25 -23.80 2.06
C ALA A 33 2.71 -23.96 3.49
N GLN A 34 2.20 -22.87 4.10
CA GLN A 34 1.61 -22.92 5.45
C GLN A 34 0.20 -23.52 5.50
N GLY A 35 -0.44 -23.69 4.32
CA GLY A 35 -1.82 -24.13 4.21
C GLY A 35 -2.82 -23.04 4.54
N ALA A 36 -4.08 -23.23 4.07
CA ALA A 36 -5.15 -22.28 4.34
C ALA A 36 -5.53 -22.31 5.83
N ASN A 37 -5.33 -21.20 6.52
CA ASN A 37 -5.93 -21.01 7.82
C ASN A 37 -7.40 -20.58 7.60
N ALA A 38 -8.36 -21.40 8.02
CA ALA A 38 -9.78 -21.15 7.83
C ALA A 38 -10.30 -19.86 8.49
N GLN A 39 -9.50 -19.24 9.36
CA GLN A 39 -9.87 -18.03 10.11
C GLN A 39 -9.23 -16.76 9.56
N VAL A 40 -8.19 -16.86 8.72
CA VAL A 40 -7.45 -15.72 8.16
C VAL A 40 -7.27 -15.94 6.66
N GLU A 41 -7.80 -15.01 5.87
CA GLU A 41 -7.51 -14.94 4.44
C GLU A 41 -6.26 -14.06 4.24
N LEU A 42 -5.16 -14.67 3.79
CA LEU A 42 -3.93 -13.96 3.45
C LEU A 42 -3.91 -13.65 1.94
N LYS A 43 -3.72 -12.39 1.60
CA LYS A 43 -3.64 -11.94 0.21
C LYS A 43 -2.41 -11.08 -0.02
N VAL A 44 -1.59 -11.45 -1.02
CA VAL A 44 -0.52 -10.59 -1.53
C VAL A 44 -1.09 -9.68 -2.61
N CYS A 45 -0.95 -8.37 -2.41
CA CYS A 45 -1.41 -7.36 -3.37
C CYS A 45 -0.21 -6.58 -3.92
N ARG A 46 -0.08 -6.55 -5.24
CA ARG A 46 0.93 -5.73 -5.92
C ARG A 46 0.38 -4.32 -6.08
N THR A 47 0.95 -3.36 -5.35
CA THR A 47 0.47 -1.98 -5.33
C THR A 47 1.29 -1.06 -6.22
N GLY A 48 0.80 0.17 -6.44
CA GLY A 48 1.53 1.25 -7.06
C GLY A 48 2.74 1.72 -6.24
N CYS A 49 3.40 2.77 -6.72
CA CYS A 49 4.64 3.29 -6.12
C CYS A 49 4.38 4.02 -4.79
N SER A 50 5.08 3.60 -3.74
CA SER A 50 5.06 4.28 -2.44
C SER A 50 5.97 5.50 -2.36
N GLY A 51 6.81 5.75 -3.39
CA GLY A 51 7.66 6.95 -3.51
C GLY A 51 9.09 6.81 -2.97
N GLU A 52 9.40 5.85 -2.11
CA GLU A 52 10.71 5.68 -1.45
C GLU A 52 11.55 4.57 -2.10
N CYS A 53 11.91 4.77 -3.38
CA CYS A 53 12.56 3.74 -4.22
C CYS A 53 13.91 3.27 -3.68
N GLU A 54 14.70 4.13 -3.02
CA GLU A 54 16.00 3.77 -2.44
C GLU A 54 15.89 2.74 -1.30
N GLN A 55 14.72 2.64 -0.69
CA GLN A 55 14.43 1.73 0.40
C GLN A 55 13.67 0.48 -0.06
N GLY A 56 13.42 0.35 -1.37
CA GLY A 56 12.70 -0.79 -1.94
C GLY A 56 13.55 -2.07 -2.01
N PRO A 57 12.90 -3.21 -2.18
CA PRO A 57 11.45 -3.48 -2.18
C PRO A 57 10.77 -3.18 -0.86
N LEU A 58 9.58 -2.54 -0.93
CA LEU A 58 8.77 -2.19 0.23
C LEU A 58 7.62 -3.17 0.38
N VAL A 59 7.38 -3.62 1.61
CA VAL A 59 6.26 -4.51 1.96
C VAL A 59 5.51 -3.94 3.16
N ARG A 60 4.18 -3.82 3.05
CA ARG A 60 3.33 -3.31 4.14
C ARG A 60 2.31 -4.36 4.54
N LEU A 61 2.20 -4.63 5.82
CA LEU A 61 1.23 -5.58 6.39
C LEU A 61 0.00 -4.82 6.89
N MET A 62 -1.18 -5.23 6.43
CA MET A 62 -2.46 -4.63 6.84
C MET A 62 -3.35 -5.68 7.52
N PRO A 63 -4.11 -5.33 8.55
CA PRO A 63 -4.38 -3.97 9.08
C PRO A 63 -3.37 -3.44 10.11
N ARG A 64 -2.37 -4.21 10.49
CA ARG A 64 -1.39 -3.85 11.54
C ARG A 64 -0.56 -2.61 11.16
N ASP A 65 -0.47 -2.27 9.86
CA ASP A 65 0.30 -1.14 9.32
C ASP A 65 1.82 -1.24 9.55
N THR A 66 2.36 -2.45 9.57
CA THR A 66 3.80 -2.64 9.66
C THR A 66 4.46 -2.44 8.31
N MET A 67 5.44 -1.55 8.21
CA MET A 67 6.17 -1.24 6.97
C MET A 67 7.58 -1.81 6.99
N TYR A 68 7.88 -2.68 6.03
CA TYR A 68 9.19 -3.29 5.84
C TYR A 68 9.93 -2.72 4.63
N TYR A 69 11.24 -2.59 4.77
CA TYR A 69 12.15 -1.96 3.84
C TYR A 69 13.23 -2.92 3.38
N LYS A 70 13.67 -2.80 2.13
CA LYS A 70 14.76 -3.62 1.53
C LYS A 70 14.52 -5.12 1.67
N VAL A 71 13.26 -5.52 1.56
CA VAL A 71 12.83 -6.90 1.70
C VAL A 71 13.40 -7.75 0.58
N LYS A 72 13.91 -8.93 0.89
CA LYS A 72 14.43 -9.91 -0.06
C LYS A 72 13.54 -11.16 -0.07
N PRO A 73 13.53 -11.96 -1.14
CA PRO A 73 12.77 -13.22 -1.17
C PRO A 73 13.06 -14.13 0.04
N ALA A 74 14.31 -14.18 0.50
CA ALA A 74 14.71 -14.96 1.68
C ALA A 74 14.09 -14.48 3.01
N ASP A 75 13.53 -13.28 3.05
CA ASP A 75 12.87 -12.74 4.24
C ASP A 75 11.39 -13.16 4.34
N ALA A 76 10.81 -13.75 3.28
CA ALA A 76 9.40 -14.10 3.22
C ALA A 76 8.92 -14.95 4.42
N PRO A 77 9.64 -15.99 4.88
CA PRO A 77 9.24 -16.76 6.06
C PRO A 77 9.13 -15.89 7.32
N ALA A 78 10.07 -14.96 7.53
CA ALA A 78 10.08 -14.07 8.68
C ALA A 78 8.96 -13.02 8.61
N VAL A 79 8.68 -12.49 7.41
CA VAL A 79 7.58 -11.55 7.17
C VAL A 79 6.24 -12.22 7.47
N ILE A 80 6.02 -13.45 6.97
CA ILE A 80 4.77 -14.20 7.25
C ILE A 80 4.64 -14.52 8.75
N ALA A 81 5.70 -14.96 9.39
CA ALA A 81 5.68 -15.25 10.84
C ALA A 81 5.36 -13.99 11.68
N SER A 82 5.72 -12.81 11.21
CA SER A 82 5.44 -11.55 11.89
C SER A 82 3.97 -11.11 11.85
N LEU A 83 3.11 -11.75 11.05
CA LEU A 83 1.66 -11.48 11.06
C LEU A 83 1.04 -11.82 12.41
N GLU A 84 1.55 -12.85 13.10
CA GLU A 84 1.07 -13.29 14.41
C GLU A 84 2.07 -12.96 15.56
N GLY A 85 3.26 -12.47 15.21
CA GLY A 85 4.36 -12.22 16.14
C GLY A 85 4.87 -10.77 16.12
N ASP A 86 6.08 -10.59 16.64
CA ASP A 86 6.77 -9.30 16.62
C ASP A 86 7.24 -8.93 15.21
N ALA A 87 7.30 -7.63 14.94
CA ALA A 87 7.83 -7.11 13.68
C ALA A 87 9.30 -7.50 13.48
N VAL A 88 9.66 -7.78 12.22
CA VAL A 88 11.04 -8.17 11.85
C VAL A 88 11.95 -6.96 11.95
N ALA A 89 12.57 -6.76 13.11
CA ALA A 89 13.33 -5.55 13.45
C ALA A 89 14.40 -5.13 12.41
N LYS A 90 15.05 -6.11 11.73
CA LYS A 90 16.07 -5.82 10.70
C LYS A 90 15.49 -5.16 9.45
N LEU A 91 14.18 -5.33 9.20
CA LEU A 91 13.46 -4.82 8.02
C LEU A 91 12.74 -3.50 8.29
N LEU A 92 12.68 -3.03 9.54
CA LEU A 92 12.06 -1.75 9.90
C LEU A 92 12.93 -0.57 9.47
N TYR A 93 12.26 0.56 9.15
CA TYR A 93 12.95 1.82 8.94
C TYR A 93 13.78 2.20 10.17
N ARG A 94 15.01 2.63 9.92
CA ARG A 94 15.90 3.11 10.96
C ARG A 94 16.27 4.56 10.69
N ASP A 95 15.95 5.44 11.60
CA ASP A 95 16.29 6.86 11.49
C ASP A 95 17.76 7.13 11.77
N LYS A 96 18.16 8.41 11.66
CA LYS A 96 19.55 8.88 11.90
C LYS A 96 19.99 8.71 13.36
N GLN A 97 19.05 8.64 14.29
CA GLN A 97 19.26 8.41 15.72
C GLN A 97 19.36 6.92 16.05
N GLY A 98 19.07 6.05 15.08
CA GLY A 98 19.13 4.60 15.23
C GLY A 98 17.82 3.98 15.75
N VAL A 99 16.75 4.78 15.92
CA VAL A 99 15.43 4.30 16.33
C VAL A 99 14.76 3.59 15.16
N ARG A 100 14.08 2.48 15.45
CA ARG A 100 13.29 1.74 14.46
C ARG A 100 11.85 2.15 14.53
N HIS A 101 11.26 2.33 13.35
CA HIS A 101 9.88 2.74 13.18
C HIS A 101 9.11 1.62 12.46
N GLU A 102 8.02 1.18 13.07
CA GLU A 102 7.19 0.09 12.54
C GLU A 102 6.17 0.60 11.52
N HIS A 103 5.54 1.76 11.82
CA HIS A 103 4.46 2.27 10.98
C HIS A 103 4.96 3.25 9.93
N GLN A 104 4.28 3.26 8.78
CA GLN A 104 4.64 4.17 7.69
C GLN A 104 4.60 5.63 8.13
N ALA A 105 3.61 6.02 8.93
CA ALA A 105 3.44 7.40 9.42
C ALA A 105 4.60 7.89 10.30
N ASP A 106 5.31 6.98 10.98
CA ASP A 106 6.45 7.33 11.85
C ASP A 106 7.73 7.60 11.06
N ASN A 107 7.77 7.21 9.77
CA ASN A 107 8.88 7.55 8.88
C ASN A 107 8.74 9.03 8.47
N PRO A 108 9.76 9.89 8.73
CA PRO A 108 9.72 11.32 8.38
C PRO A 108 9.44 11.60 6.90
N PHE A 109 9.79 10.68 6.01
CA PHE A 109 9.48 10.80 4.59
C PHE A 109 7.97 10.82 4.32
N TYR A 110 7.20 10.00 5.04
CA TYR A 110 5.75 9.92 4.87
C TYR A 110 4.97 10.83 5.82
N GLY A 111 5.45 11.00 7.05
CA GLY A 111 4.74 11.73 8.10
C GLY A 111 4.48 13.21 7.78
N LEU A 112 5.27 13.80 6.88
CA LEU A 112 5.11 15.18 6.41
C LEU A 112 4.36 15.30 5.08
N GLN A 113 3.94 14.18 4.47
CA GLN A 113 3.25 14.19 3.18
C GLN A 113 1.74 14.22 3.37
N HIS A 114 1.08 15.15 2.69
CA HIS A 114 -0.36 15.13 2.48
C HIS A 114 -0.66 14.58 1.09
N LYS A 115 -1.12 13.33 1.02
CA LYS A 115 -1.41 12.65 -0.24
C LYS A 115 -2.83 12.95 -0.71
N VAL A 116 -2.98 13.69 -1.79
CA VAL A 116 -4.28 13.98 -2.41
C VAL A 116 -4.57 12.95 -3.51
N VAL A 117 -3.82 12.97 -4.61
CA VAL A 117 -4.03 12.06 -5.75
C VAL A 117 -3.70 10.60 -5.42
N LEU A 118 -2.67 10.39 -4.60
CA LEU A 118 -2.18 9.05 -4.23
C LEU A 118 -2.67 8.59 -2.85
N LYS A 119 -3.79 9.15 -2.35
CA LYS A 119 -4.31 8.82 -1.01
C LYS A 119 -4.59 7.33 -0.81
N ASP A 120 -5.03 6.64 -1.86
CA ASP A 120 -5.44 5.24 -1.80
C ASP A 120 -4.31 4.25 -2.14
N VAL A 121 -3.12 4.76 -2.52
CA VAL A 121 -1.95 3.90 -2.83
C VAL A 121 -1.46 3.18 -1.57
N GLY A 122 -1.44 1.84 -1.66
CA GLY A 122 -1.08 0.98 -0.53
C GLY A 122 -2.17 0.88 0.54
N ILE A 123 -3.42 1.24 0.22
CA ILE A 123 -4.60 1.07 1.07
C ILE A 123 -5.58 0.11 0.42
N ILE A 124 -5.95 0.36 -0.85
CA ILE A 124 -6.85 -0.51 -1.61
C ILE A 124 -6.06 -1.45 -2.54
N ASP A 125 -6.68 -2.58 -2.91
CA ASP A 125 -6.18 -3.44 -3.97
C ASP A 125 -6.48 -2.77 -5.33
N PRO A 126 -5.45 -2.41 -6.13
CA PRO A 126 -5.64 -1.72 -7.40
C PRO A 126 -6.38 -2.56 -8.45
N LEU A 127 -6.51 -3.87 -8.23
CA LEU A 127 -7.26 -4.79 -9.10
C LEU A 127 -8.70 -5.03 -8.62
N SER A 128 -9.10 -4.46 -7.48
CA SER A 128 -10.45 -4.61 -6.93
C SER A 128 -11.32 -3.41 -7.27
N LEU A 129 -12.26 -3.62 -8.19
CA LEU A 129 -13.28 -2.63 -8.54
C LEU A 129 -14.18 -2.28 -7.33
N GLU A 130 -14.44 -3.25 -6.47
CA GLU A 130 -15.29 -3.06 -5.29
C GLU A 130 -14.60 -2.15 -4.26
N GLU A 131 -13.30 -2.39 -3.98
CA GLU A 131 -12.53 -1.54 -3.09
C GLU A 131 -12.38 -0.12 -3.65
N TYR A 132 -12.16 0.03 -4.97
CA TYR A 132 -12.12 1.33 -5.63
C TYR A 132 -13.42 2.10 -5.47
N LYS A 133 -14.58 1.44 -5.68
CA LYS A 133 -15.90 2.07 -5.49
C LYS A 133 -16.14 2.44 -4.02
N ALA A 134 -15.76 1.56 -3.08
CA ALA A 134 -15.90 1.83 -1.64
C ALA A 134 -15.05 3.03 -1.18
N ALA A 135 -13.95 3.31 -1.88
CA ALA A 135 -13.09 4.49 -1.64
C ALA A 135 -13.57 5.77 -2.37
N GLY A 136 -14.77 5.78 -2.94
CA GLY A 136 -15.34 6.93 -3.68
C GLY A 136 -15.06 6.90 -5.19
N GLY A 137 -14.57 5.78 -5.70
CA GLY A 137 -14.33 5.61 -7.13
C GLY A 137 -15.61 5.79 -7.97
N TYR A 138 -15.48 6.48 -9.10
CA TYR A 138 -16.56 6.86 -10.01
C TYR A 138 -17.59 7.88 -9.49
N GLU A 139 -17.46 8.43 -8.28
CA GLU A 139 -18.37 9.48 -7.79
C GLU A 139 -18.32 10.72 -8.69
N GLY A 140 -17.11 11.14 -9.09
CA GLY A 140 -16.93 12.24 -10.04
C GLY A 140 -17.60 11.96 -11.41
N LEU A 141 -17.47 10.74 -11.93
CA LEU A 141 -18.16 10.34 -13.15
C LEU A 141 -19.68 10.36 -12.99
N ALA A 142 -20.21 9.82 -11.90
CA ALA A 142 -21.64 9.83 -11.64
C ALA A 142 -22.19 11.27 -11.58
N ARG A 143 -21.45 12.21 -10.96
CA ARG A 143 -21.78 13.63 -10.95
C ARG A 143 -21.73 14.22 -12.37
N ALA A 144 -20.65 13.99 -13.12
CA ALA A 144 -20.48 14.51 -14.48
C ALA A 144 -21.57 14.06 -15.44
N LEU A 145 -22.09 12.83 -15.31
CA LEU A 145 -23.20 12.32 -16.14
C LEU A 145 -24.52 13.05 -15.88
N THR A 146 -24.67 13.83 -14.84
CA THR A 146 -25.84 14.66 -14.56
C THR A 146 -25.66 16.11 -15.00
N MET A 147 -24.48 16.48 -15.51
CA MET A 147 -24.10 17.84 -15.89
C MET A 147 -24.10 18.01 -17.40
N THR A 148 -24.28 19.25 -17.86
CA THR A 148 -24.04 19.63 -19.25
C THR A 148 -22.54 19.74 -19.55
N PRO A 149 -22.11 19.65 -20.81
CA PRO A 149 -20.70 19.84 -21.17
C PRO A 149 -20.10 21.18 -20.69
N GLY A 150 -20.91 22.26 -20.71
CA GLY A 150 -20.49 23.57 -20.21
C GLY A 150 -20.21 23.56 -18.70
N GLU A 151 -21.13 23.00 -17.91
CA GLU A 151 -20.97 22.88 -16.45
C GLU A 151 -19.76 22.01 -16.08
N ILE A 152 -19.43 20.96 -16.86
CA ILE A 152 -18.22 20.16 -16.63
C ILE A 152 -16.95 20.98 -16.88
N ILE A 153 -16.96 21.80 -17.95
CA ILE A 153 -15.83 22.69 -18.28
C ILE A 153 -15.63 23.70 -17.14
N ASP A 154 -16.71 24.35 -16.73
CA ASP A 154 -16.68 25.37 -15.66
C ASP A 154 -16.16 24.77 -14.33
N GLU A 155 -16.57 23.54 -13.97
CA GLU A 155 -16.10 22.84 -12.79
C GLU A 155 -14.60 22.50 -12.84
N VAL A 156 -14.06 22.21 -14.04
CA VAL A 156 -12.62 21.88 -14.21
C VAL A 156 -11.79 23.17 -14.35
N ASP A 157 -12.35 24.22 -14.94
CA ASP A 157 -11.66 25.50 -15.13
C ASP A 157 -11.65 26.40 -13.89
N ASP A 158 -12.45 26.07 -12.87
CA ASP A 158 -12.41 26.75 -11.58
C ASP A 158 -11.52 25.99 -10.56
N PRO A 159 -10.19 26.00 -10.74
CA PRO A 159 -9.25 25.30 -9.84
C PRO A 159 -9.12 26.01 -8.48
N CYS A 160 -9.78 27.13 -8.26
CA CYS A 160 -9.67 27.97 -7.08
C CYS A 160 -10.98 28.12 -6.29
N GLY A 161 -12.00 27.32 -6.59
CA GLY A 161 -13.25 27.29 -5.81
C GLY A 161 -13.09 26.80 -4.37
N ASP A 162 -11.91 26.30 -4.02
CA ASP A 162 -11.59 25.93 -2.65
C ASP A 162 -10.47 26.84 -2.09
N PRO A 163 -10.82 27.81 -1.21
CA PRO A 163 -9.83 28.71 -0.63
C PRO A 163 -8.90 28.05 0.42
N GLU A 164 -8.98 26.72 0.61
CA GLU A 164 -8.23 25.98 1.63
C GLU A 164 -7.13 25.06 1.07
N ILE A 165 -6.75 25.17 -0.24
CA ILE A 165 -5.59 24.44 -0.78
C ILE A 165 -4.38 25.37 -0.91
#